data_6c9351486b60c97517559739b5edf292
#
_entry.id   6c9351486b60c97517559739b5edf292
#
_cell.length_a   1.000
_cell.length_b   1.000
_cell.length_c   1.000
_cell.angle_alpha   90.00
_cell.angle_beta   90.00
_cell.angle_gamma   90.00
#
_symmetry.space_group_name_H-M   'P 1'
#
loop_
_entity.id
_entity.type
_entity.pdbx_description
1 polymer ?
#
loop_
_entity_poly.entity_id
_entity_poly.type
_entity_poly.pdbx_seq_one_letter_code
_entity_poly.pdbx_strand_id
1 'polypeptide(L)'
;LGVCYTNPVMLSDENNRVYLFFRGRDFKPTCIYTDDLKTWSQPINLVRNDPGYGQGGRPYTKITTNHKDKIFFAFTDAHPRDRATNSIYFMMYKNGKICKADGTVVSETLGSIIPSQVDKVYDATRTFDKAWIWDIAFDESEKPILVYARFSDRDNKHSYWYARWNGIKWENHKITDAGQWFQRTEYVKEKPEYECNYSGGVYLDHENPNILYTSRPINDRFEIEKWTFTGGKQKWITEAITYQSEKDNVRPFVVRNHRGSQPSVLWMYNYKYPGFKAYDCAIRTDQEAKGFSSKWNKKDITIVADTVFRWVMKTYQKDKNYCNQGWVSGVLYNGLFDWAEITDKKEYFDFMKRIFSHYYWQL
;
A
#
# COMPACT_ATOMS: atom_id res chain seq x y z
N LEU A 1 7.85 19.60 5.48
CA LEU A 1 6.95 18.50 5.87
C LEU A 1 7.14 17.36 4.88
N GLY A 2 7.80 16.28 5.31
CA GLY A 2 7.89 15.06 4.50
C GLY A 2 6.52 14.38 4.46
N VAL A 3 5.87 14.38 3.31
CA VAL A 3 4.61 13.67 3.07
C VAL A 3 4.92 12.41 2.29
N CYS A 4 4.45 11.26 2.77
CA CYS A 4 4.62 9.97 2.13
C CYS A 4 3.26 9.25 2.05
N TYR A 5 3.05 8.47 0.99
CA TYR A 5 1.86 7.63 0.81
C TYR A 5 0.55 8.43 0.83
N THR A 6 0.18 8.99 -0.30
CA THR A 6 -1.06 9.73 -0.45
C THR A 6 -2.17 8.86 -1.02
N ASN A 7 -3.37 8.94 -0.41
CA ASN A 7 -4.56 8.26 -0.87
C ASN A 7 -5.70 9.30 -0.97
N PRO A 8 -6.06 9.74 -2.18
CA PRO A 8 -7.24 10.58 -2.37
C PRO A 8 -8.50 9.73 -2.28
N VAL A 9 -9.49 10.24 -1.56
CA VAL A 9 -10.81 9.62 -1.41
C VAL A 9 -11.88 10.68 -1.61
N MET A 10 -12.90 10.35 -2.37
CA MET A 10 -14.09 11.18 -2.56
C MET A 10 -15.33 10.38 -2.19
N LEU A 11 -16.23 10.99 -1.40
CA LEU A 11 -17.49 10.40 -1.00
C LEU A 11 -18.64 11.16 -1.67
N SER A 12 -19.49 10.45 -2.44
CA SER A 12 -20.60 11.07 -3.16
C SER A 12 -21.66 11.68 -2.25
N ASP A 13 -21.90 11.08 -1.09
CA ASP A 13 -22.90 11.54 -0.12
C ASP A 13 -22.44 12.77 0.68
N GLU A 14 -21.19 13.22 0.50
CA GLU A 14 -20.61 14.39 1.15
C GLU A 14 -20.31 15.54 0.16
N ASN A 15 -21.22 15.82 -0.78
CA ASN A 15 -21.08 16.88 -1.77
C ASN A 15 -19.74 16.84 -2.53
N ASN A 16 -19.25 15.64 -2.81
CA ASN A 16 -17.98 15.40 -3.49
C ASN A 16 -16.75 15.95 -2.72
N ARG A 17 -16.82 16.04 -1.40
CA ARG A 17 -15.65 16.37 -0.58
C ARG A 17 -14.50 15.44 -0.91
N VAL A 18 -13.32 16.00 -1.16
CA VAL A 18 -12.09 15.26 -1.39
C VAL A 18 -11.28 15.21 -0.11
N TYR A 19 -11.04 14.01 0.36
CA TYR A 19 -10.10 13.72 1.44
C TYR A 19 -8.75 13.32 0.86
N LEU A 20 -7.68 13.79 1.47
CA LEU A 20 -6.33 13.35 1.16
C LEU A 20 -5.71 12.76 2.43
N PHE A 21 -5.53 11.44 2.43
CA PHE A 21 -4.89 10.71 3.51
C PHE A 21 -3.42 10.51 3.19
N PHE A 22 -2.56 10.77 4.17
CA PHE A 22 -1.12 10.67 3.98
C PHE A 22 -0.41 10.40 5.32
N ARG A 23 0.87 10.11 5.23
CA ARG A 23 1.74 9.97 6.39
C ARG A 23 2.39 11.32 6.67
N GLY A 24 1.80 12.05 7.61
CA GLY A 24 2.17 13.44 7.93
C GLY A 24 3.34 13.56 8.93
N ARG A 25 3.30 14.64 9.70
CA ARG A 25 4.31 14.94 10.73
C ARG A 25 4.48 13.77 11.70
N ASP A 26 5.72 13.49 12.10
CA ASP A 26 6.09 12.39 13.00
C ASP A 26 5.64 11.01 12.50
N PHE A 27 5.49 10.88 11.16
CA PHE A 27 5.02 9.68 10.51
C PHE A 27 3.64 9.19 10.98
N LYS A 28 2.79 10.09 11.43
CA LYS A 28 1.42 9.77 11.86
C LYS A 28 0.46 9.73 10.67
N PRO A 29 -0.53 8.82 10.67
CA PRO A 29 -1.64 8.88 9.73
C PRO A 29 -2.37 10.21 9.86
N THR A 30 -2.44 10.95 8.77
CA THR A 30 -2.96 12.32 8.73
C THR A 30 -3.93 12.47 7.57
N CYS A 31 -4.91 13.33 7.74
CA CYS A 31 -5.87 13.69 6.72
C CYS A 31 -5.97 15.21 6.58
N ILE A 32 -6.18 15.67 5.36
CA ILE A 32 -6.75 16.98 5.04
C ILE A 32 -7.93 16.77 4.09
N TYR A 33 -8.84 17.73 4.00
CA TYR A 33 -9.94 17.67 3.05
C TYR A 33 -10.20 19.03 2.41
N THR A 34 -10.92 19.01 1.29
CA THR A 34 -11.36 20.21 0.57
C THR A 34 -12.74 19.99 -0.04
N ASP A 35 -13.53 21.05 -0.09
CA ASP A 35 -14.85 21.07 -0.72
C ASP A 35 -14.84 21.82 -2.07
N ASP A 36 -13.74 22.54 -2.38
CA ASP A 36 -13.62 23.42 -3.55
C ASP A 36 -12.34 23.18 -4.38
N LEU A 37 -11.50 22.23 -3.98
CA LEU A 37 -10.17 21.93 -4.54
C LEU A 37 -9.18 23.11 -4.47
N LYS A 38 -9.49 24.17 -3.75
CA LYS A 38 -8.67 25.38 -3.60
C LYS A 38 -8.24 25.59 -2.15
N THR A 39 -9.19 25.45 -1.23
CA THR A 39 -8.97 25.64 0.21
C THR A 39 -8.93 24.29 0.90
N TRP A 40 -7.86 24.03 1.65
CA TRP A 40 -7.68 22.79 2.38
C TRP A 40 -7.83 23.00 3.88
N SER A 41 -8.41 22.00 4.55
CA SER A 41 -8.53 22.01 6.01
C SER A 41 -7.15 21.99 6.69
N GLN A 42 -7.13 22.31 7.97
CA GLN A 42 -5.96 22.02 8.80
C GLN A 42 -5.71 20.52 8.87
N PRO A 43 -4.44 20.07 8.99
CA PRO A 43 -4.12 18.65 9.14
C PRO A 43 -4.76 18.01 10.37
N ILE A 44 -5.41 16.88 10.18
CA ILE A 44 -6.07 16.08 11.21
C ILE A 44 -5.26 14.80 11.42
N ASN A 45 -4.73 14.59 12.61
CA ASN A 45 -4.14 13.29 12.98
C ASN A 45 -5.26 12.27 13.18
N LEU A 46 -5.27 11.19 12.39
CA LEU A 46 -6.28 10.14 12.47
C LEU A 46 -6.11 9.28 13.72
N VAL A 47 -4.88 8.87 13.97
CA VAL A 47 -4.54 7.95 15.07
C VAL A 47 -3.46 8.57 15.94
N ARG A 48 -3.72 8.60 17.24
CA ARG A 48 -2.75 8.94 18.29
C ARG A 48 -2.25 7.67 18.97
N ASN A 49 -1.11 7.73 19.63
CA ASN A 49 -0.64 6.62 20.46
C ASN A 49 -1.53 6.47 21.70
N ASP A 50 -1.71 5.24 22.15
CA ASP A 50 -2.25 4.99 23.48
C ASP A 50 -1.34 5.62 24.56
N PRO A 51 -1.91 6.13 25.66
CA PRO A 51 -1.14 6.54 26.82
C PRO A 51 -0.22 5.39 27.28
N GLY A 52 1.04 5.70 27.53
CA GLY A 52 2.05 4.70 27.92
C GLY A 52 2.91 4.13 26.77
N TYR A 53 2.50 4.30 25.51
CA TYR A 53 3.32 3.88 24.37
C TYR A 53 4.40 4.89 23.94
N GLY A 54 4.50 6.01 24.61
CA GLY A 54 5.45 7.08 24.25
C GLY A 54 5.16 7.74 22.90
N GLN A 55 5.97 8.74 22.55
CA GLN A 55 5.80 9.50 21.29
C GLN A 55 6.19 8.73 20.01
N GLY A 56 6.89 7.60 20.14
CA GLY A 56 7.57 6.91 19.03
C GLY A 56 6.69 5.99 18.16
N GLY A 57 5.40 5.82 18.44
CA GLY A 57 4.53 4.99 17.59
C GLY A 57 4.35 5.59 16.20
N ARG A 58 4.59 4.79 15.16
CA ARG A 58 4.44 5.16 13.75
C ARG A 58 3.43 4.21 13.11
N PRO A 59 2.12 4.36 13.37
CA PRO A 59 1.11 3.48 12.81
C PRO A 59 1.19 3.40 11.28
N TYR A 60 1.12 2.19 10.76
CA TYR A 60 0.91 1.98 9.34
C TYR A 60 -0.59 1.83 9.09
N THR A 61 -1.09 2.52 8.08
CA THR A 61 -2.52 2.54 7.77
C THR A 61 -2.75 2.11 6.33
N LYS A 62 -3.74 1.26 6.12
CA LYS A 62 -4.34 0.94 4.83
C LYS A 62 -5.77 1.46 4.80
N ILE A 63 -6.20 1.89 3.62
CA ILE A 63 -7.47 2.61 3.45
C ILE A 63 -8.17 2.04 2.22
N THR A 64 -9.48 1.85 2.35
CA THR A 64 -10.37 1.60 1.22
C THR A 64 -11.69 2.35 1.43
N THR A 65 -12.51 2.47 0.40
CA THR A 65 -13.77 3.22 0.45
C THR A 65 -14.80 2.61 -0.48
N ASN A 66 -16.08 2.74 -0.12
CA ASN A 66 -17.19 2.44 -1.03
C ASN A 66 -17.51 3.60 -1.99
N HIS A 67 -16.77 4.71 -1.93
CA HIS A 67 -16.96 5.94 -2.68
C HIS A 67 -18.34 6.61 -2.49
N LYS A 68 -19.10 6.15 -1.50
CA LYS A 68 -20.43 6.65 -1.19
C LYS A 68 -20.45 7.41 0.14
N ASP A 69 -20.43 6.69 1.25
CA ASP A 69 -20.59 7.22 2.59
C ASP A 69 -19.57 6.71 3.61
N LYS A 70 -18.66 5.77 3.21
CA LYS A 70 -17.75 5.09 4.13
C LYS A 70 -16.30 5.09 3.67
N ILE A 71 -15.41 5.22 4.65
CA ILE A 71 -13.98 4.99 4.50
C ILE A 71 -13.57 3.98 5.57
N PHE A 72 -12.91 2.91 5.17
CA PHE A 72 -12.45 1.83 6.05
C PHE A 72 -10.95 1.97 6.28
N PHE A 73 -10.53 1.84 7.53
CA PHE A 73 -9.14 1.97 7.93
C PHE A 73 -8.70 0.72 8.68
N ALA A 74 -7.58 0.14 8.27
CA ALA A 74 -6.86 -0.84 9.06
C ALA A 74 -5.49 -0.30 9.41
N PHE A 75 -5.05 -0.42 10.66
CA PHE A 75 -3.78 0.15 11.09
C PHE A 75 -3.10 -0.66 12.20
N THR A 76 -1.84 -0.36 12.45
CA THR A 76 -0.99 -1.00 13.47
C THR A 76 -0.67 -0.01 14.59
N ASP A 77 -0.16 -0.51 15.73
CA ASP A 77 0.42 0.35 16.76
C ASP A 77 1.62 1.14 16.21
N ALA A 78 2.50 0.43 15.49
CA ALA A 78 3.77 0.96 14.99
C ALA A 78 4.34 0.09 13.85
N HIS A 79 5.64 0.25 13.57
CA HIS A 79 6.40 -0.72 12.79
C HIS A 79 6.70 -1.96 13.65
N PRO A 80 6.57 -3.19 13.14
CA PRO A 80 6.78 -4.42 13.91
C PRO A 80 8.20 -4.57 14.48
N ARG A 81 9.22 -3.91 13.88
CA ARG A 81 10.59 -3.87 14.44
C ARG A 81 10.74 -2.99 15.66
N ASP A 82 9.84 -2.02 15.85
CA ASP A 82 9.99 -0.98 16.86
C ASP A 82 9.29 -1.32 18.17
N ARG A 83 8.57 -2.43 18.22
CA ARG A 83 7.71 -2.84 19.36
C ARG A 83 7.89 -4.30 19.72
N ALA A 84 7.76 -4.61 21.00
CA ALA A 84 7.69 -5.99 21.48
C ALA A 84 6.39 -6.67 21.01
N THR A 85 5.30 -5.90 20.95
CA THR A 85 4.00 -6.32 20.40
C THR A 85 3.54 -5.29 19.37
N ASN A 86 2.86 -5.74 18.31
CA ASN A 86 2.31 -4.87 17.28
C ASN A 86 1.01 -5.47 16.76
N SER A 87 -0.11 -4.92 17.19
CA SER A 87 -1.46 -5.42 16.91
C SER A 87 -2.04 -4.81 15.64
N ILE A 88 -3.16 -5.35 15.16
CA ILE A 88 -3.96 -4.81 14.05
C ILE A 88 -5.28 -4.28 14.59
N TYR A 89 -5.64 -3.10 14.14
CA TYR A 89 -6.86 -2.41 14.50
C TYR A 89 -7.69 -2.06 13.27
N PHE A 90 -8.98 -1.86 13.49
CA PHE A 90 -9.93 -1.43 12.47
C PHE A 90 -10.80 -0.30 13.00
N MET A 91 -11.08 0.67 12.14
CA MET A 91 -12.13 1.67 12.30
C MET A 91 -12.75 2.03 10.96
N MET A 92 -13.95 2.59 11.00
CA MET A 92 -14.70 3.05 9.84
C MET A 92 -15.15 4.49 10.05
N TYR A 93 -14.90 5.34 9.06
CA TYR A 93 -15.57 6.63 8.96
C TYR A 93 -16.90 6.46 8.24
N LYS A 94 -17.95 7.03 8.80
CA LYS A 94 -19.28 7.06 8.22
C LYS A 94 -20.03 8.30 8.68
N ASN A 95 -20.55 9.10 7.72
CA ASN A 95 -21.39 10.28 8.00
C ASN A 95 -20.78 11.22 9.05
N GLY A 96 -19.51 11.57 8.92
CA GLY A 96 -18.83 12.48 9.85
C GLY A 96 -18.26 11.81 11.11
N LYS A 97 -18.58 10.56 11.39
CA LYS A 97 -18.26 9.85 12.63
C LYS A 97 -17.25 8.73 12.43
N ILE A 98 -16.50 8.41 13.47
CA ILE A 98 -15.68 7.18 13.51
C ILE A 98 -16.46 6.10 14.25
N CYS A 99 -16.54 4.92 13.64
CA CYS A 99 -17.27 3.77 14.15
C CYS A 99 -16.40 2.52 14.19
N LYS A 100 -16.81 1.54 14.99
CA LYS A 100 -16.36 0.14 14.93
C LYS A 100 -17.03 -0.59 13.77
N ALA A 101 -16.61 -1.84 13.54
CA ALA A 101 -17.19 -2.70 12.50
C ALA A 101 -18.68 -3.03 12.72
N ASP A 102 -19.15 -3.02 13.96
CA ASP A 102 -20.56 -3.22 14.34
C ASP A 102 -21.42 -1.93 14.22
N GLY A 103 -20.79 -0.80 13.84
CA GLY A 103 -21.45 0.50 13.74
C GLY A 103 -21.43 1.33 15.04
N THR A 104 -20.89 0.81 16.14
CA THR A 104 -20.77 1.56 17.40
C THR A 104 -19.91 2.82 17.17
N VAL A 105 -20.47 3.98 17.49
CA VAL A 105 -19.79 5.26 17.36
C VAL A 105 -18.71 5.39 18.43
N VAL A 106 -17.50 5.71 17.99
CA VAL A 106 -16.31 5.93 18.84
C VAL A 106 -16.01 7.42 18.97
N SER A 107 -16.24 8.18 17.91
CA SER A 107 -16.02 9.62 17.84
C SER A 107 -17.03 10.28 16.92
N GLU A 108 -17.53 11.44 17.33
CA GLU A 108 -18.44 12.27 16.52
C GLU A 108 -17.69 13.06 15.42
N THR A 109 -16.37 12.95 15.36
CA THR A 109 -15.54 13.66 14.39
C THR A 109 -14.42 12.77 13.86
N LEU A 110 -13.94 13.06 12.65
CA LEU A 110 -12.76 12.43 12.09
C LEU A 110 -11.50 12.83 12.87
N GLY A 111 -10.74 11.84 13.33
CA GLY A 111 -9.40 12.03 13.88
C GLY A 111 -9.26 11.83 15.38
N SER A 112 -8.01 11.89 15.83
CA SER A 112 -7.58 11.77 17.24
C SER A 112 -7.97 10.46 17.93
N ILE A 113 -8.11 9.37 17.17
CA ILE A 113 -8.46 8.04 17.69
C ILE A 113 -7.26 7.42 18.42
N ILE A 114 -7.51 6.79 19.54
CA ILE A 114 -6.57 5.96 20.27
C ILE A 114 -6.85 4.49 19.91
N PRO A 115 -5.83 3.64 19.64
CA PRO A 115 -6.03 2.25 19.20
C PRO A 115 -6.97 1.43 20.12
N SER A 116 -6.92 1.64 21.44
CA SER A 116 -7.78 0.94 22.40
C SER A 116 -9.28 1.27 22.30
N GLN A 117 -9.66 2.34 21.59
CA GLN A 117 -11.07 2.74 21.42
C GLN A 117 -11.79 1.99 20.32
N VAL A 118 -11.05 1.42 19.37
CA VAL A 118 -11.60 0.79 18.14
C VAL A 118 -11.48 -0.73 18.17
N ASP A 119 -11.87 -1.40 17.09
CA ASP A 119 -11.77 -2.85 17.05
C ASP A 119 -10.31 -3.30 17.02
N LYS A 120 -9.96 -4.20 17.92
CA LYS A 120 -8.71 -4.94 17.86
C LYS A 120 -8.93 -6.22 17.06
N VAL A 121 -8.51 -6.21 15.80
CA VAL A 121 -8.67 -7.34 14.85
C VAL A 121 -7.73 -8.49 15.23
N TYR A 122 -6.50 -8.13 15.60
CA TYR A 122 -5.50 -9.06 16.08
C TYR A 122 -4.78 -8.48 17.29
N ASP A 123 -4.70 -9.26 18.37
CA ASP A 123 -4.06 -8.88 19.62
C ASP A 123 -2.70 -9.56 19.78
N ALA A 124 -1.64 -8.83 19.49
CA ALA A 124 -0.27 -9.30 19.60
C ALA A 124 0.16 -9.57 21.05
N THR A 125 -0.52 -9.01 22.05
CA THR A 125 -0.20 -9.24 23.47
C THR A 125 -0.52 -10.67 23.93
N ARG A 126 -1.40 -11.37 23.21
CA ARG A 126 -1.80 -12.74 23.50
C ARG A 126 -0.89 -13.80 22.91
N THR A 127 -0.26 -13.49 21.78
CA THR A 127 0.55 -14.44 21.02
C THR A 127 2.03 -14.10 21.00
N PHE A 128 2.36 -12.83 21.27
CA PHE A 128 3.69 -12.23 21.15
C PHE A 128 4.25 -12.22 19.72
N ASP A 129 3.42 -12.53 18.71
CA ASP A 129 3.77 -12.34 17.32
C ASP A 129 3.40 -10.92 16.90
N LYS A 130 4.33 -10.22 16.28
CA LYS A 130 4.10 -8.85 15.79
C LYS A 130 3.36 -8.90 14.47
N ALA A 131 2.50 -7.93 14.19
CA ALA A 131 1.75 -7.91 12.94
C ALA A 131 2.04 -6.68 12.10
N TRP A 132 1.82 -6.81 10.80
CA TRP A 132 1.88 -5.69 9.85
C TRP A 132 0.75 -5.77 8.83
N ILE A 133 0.01 -4.68 8.70
CA ILE A 133 -1.11 -4.61 7.76
C ILE A 133 -0.63 -4.54 6.31
N TRP A 134 -1.22 -5.36 5.43
CA TRP A 134 -0.94 -5.36 4.01
C TRP A 134 -2.05 -4.72 3.20
N ASP A 135 -3.31 -5.14 3.39
CA ASP A 135 -4.43 -4.61 2.62
C ASP A 135 -5.75 -4.70 3.38
N ILE A 136 -6.74 -3.92 2.91
CA ILE A 136 -8.11 -3.90 3.42
C ILE A 136 -9.09 -3.77 2.26
N ALA A 137 -10.16 -4.57 2.30
CA ALA A 137 -11.30 -4.54 1.40
C ALA A 137 -12.59 -4.72 2.20
N PHE A 138 -13.72 -4.85 1.52
CA PHE A 138 -15.02 -5.18 2.10
C PHE A 138 -15.82 -6.06 1.11
N ASP A 139 -16.70 -6.91 1.65
CA ASP A 139 -17.60 -7.75 0.85
C ASP A 139 -18.82 -6.98 0.34
N GLU A 140 -19.69 -7.66 -0.42
CA GLU A 140 -20.93 -7.08 -0.97
C GLU A 140 -21.87 -6.53 0.11
N SER A 141 -21.77 -7.01 1.35
CA SER A 141 -22.52 -6.50 2.52
C SER A 141 -21.74 -5.39 3.24
N GLU A 142 -20.67 -4.88 2.64
CA GLU A 142 -19.76 -3.89 3.22
C GLU A 142 -19.12 -4.30 4.54
N LYS A 143 -18.98 -5.62 4.79
CA LYS A 143 -18.25 -6.14 5.94
C LYS A 143 -16.75 -6.12 5.65
N PRO A 144 -15.94 -5.53 6.53
CA PRO A 144 -14.51 -5.37 6.29
C PRO A 144 -13.75 -6.70 6.33
N ILE A 145 -12.76 -6.78 5.48
CA ILE A 145 -11.82 -7.91 5.31
C ILE A 145 -10.42 -7.35 5.23
N LEU A 146 -9.48 -7.96 5.95
CA LEU A 146 -8.10 -7.54 6.01
C LEU A 146 -7.15 -8.68 5.70
N VAL A 147 -6.00 -8.37 5.12
CA VAL A 147 -4.86 -9.28 5.07
C VAL A 147 -3.65 -8.63 5.71
N TYR A 148 -2.90 -9.43 6.47
CA TYR A 148 -1.78 -8.94 7.24
C TYR A 148 -0.75 -10.04 7.47
N ALA A 149 0.49 -9.65 7.79
CA ALA A 149 1.54 -10.58 8.18
C ALA A 149 1.65 -10.66 9.71
N ARG A 150 2.01 -11.83 10.24
CA ARG A 150 2.49 -12.03 11.60
C ARG A 150 3.94 -12.46 11.58
N PHE A 151 4.70 -11.93 12.49
CA PHE A 151 6.13 -12.16 12.63
C PHE A 151 6.42 -12.73 14.00
N SER A 152 7.08 -13.88 14.02
CA SER A 152 7.47 -14.58 15.25
C SER A 152 8.97 -14.43 15.47
N ASP A 153 9.35 -13.82 16.58
CA ASP A 153 10.75 -13.69 16.99
C ASP A 153 11.30 -15.04 17.53
N ARG A 154 10.43 -16.02 17.83
CA ARG A 154 10.80 -17.30 18.42
C ARG A 154 11.43 -18.26 17.42
N ASP A 155 10.92 -18.30 16.20
CA ASP A 155 11.31 -19.24 15.16
C ASP A 155 11.76 -18.55 13.87
N ASN A 156 11.91 -17.22 13.90
CA ASN A 156 12.32 -16.37 12.79
C ASN A 156 11.46 -16.56 11.53
N LYS A 157 10.16 -16.76 11.70
CA LYS A 157 9.21 -16.97 10.60
C LYS A 157 8.21 -15.85 10.52
N HIS A 158 7.66 -15.66 9.32
CA HIS A 158 6.45 -14.91 9.18
C HIS A 158 5.39 -15.67 8.39
N SER A 159 4.13 -15.28 8.57
CA SER A 159 2.97 -15.92 7.96
C SER A 159 1.95 -14.88 7.54
N TYR A 160 1.19 -15.19 6.49
CA TYR A 160 0.08 -14.35 6.06
C TYR A 160 -1.23 -14.81 6.68
N TRP A 161 -2.06 -13.83 7.02
CA TRP A 161 -3.32 -14.01 7.71
C TRP A 161 -4.42 -13.20 7.03
N TYR A 162 -5.62 -13.75 7.09
CA TYR A 162 -6.87 -13.17 6.60
C TYR A 162 -7.80 -12.97 7.78
N ALA A 163 -8.35 -11.78 7.95
CA ALA A 163 -9.33 -11.46 8.96
C ALA A 163 -10.61 -10.93 8.32
N ARG A 164 -11.76 -11.40 8.75
CA ARG A 164 -13.04 -10.90 8.30
C ARG A 164 -13.97 -10.62 9.46
N TRP A 165 -14.78 -9.60 9.33
CA TRP A 165 -15.88 -9.31 10.21
C TRP A 165 -17.09 -10.14 9.80
N ASN A 166 -17.58 -11.04 10.66
CA ASN A 166 -18.72 -11.90 10.34
C ASN A 166 -20.10 -11.26 10.69
N GLY A 167 -20.10 -10.04 11.24
CA GLY A 167 -21.26 -9.34 11.74
C GLY A 167 -21.36 -9.33 13.27
N ILE A 168 -20.55 -10.16 13.96
CA ILE A 168 -20.53 -10.29 15.43
C ILE A 168 -19.11 -10.13 15.96
N LYS A 169 -18.15 -10.74 15.28
CA LYS A 169 -16.73 -10.76 15.71
C LYS A 169 -15.79 -10.83 14.53
N TRP A 170 -14.54 -10.48 14.79
CA TRP A 170 -13.43 -10.72 13.86
C TRP A 170 -12.99 -12.18 13.88
N GLU A 171 -12.96 -12.80 12.72
CA GLU A 171 -12.45 -14.17 12.52
C GLU A 171 -11.11 -14.09 11.81
N ASN A 172 -10.08 -14.73 12.41
CA ASN A 172 -8.72 -14.72 11.88
C ASN A 172 -8.35 -16.11 11.38
N HIS A 173 -7.93 -16.20 10.12
CA HIS A 173 -7.55 -17.42 9.44
C HIS A 173 -6.12 -17.32 8.92
N LYS A 174 -5.25 -18.27 9.29
CA LYS A 174 -3.94 -18.39 8.66
C LYS A 174 -4.13 -18.76 7.20
N ILE A 175 -3.42 -18.06 6.31
CA ILE A 175 -3.35 -18.38 4.89
C ILE A 175 -2.21 -19.37 4.69
N THR A 176 -0.97 -18.93 4.90
CA THR A 176 0.23 -19.71 4.65
C THR A 176 1.44 -19.14 5.41
N ASP A 177 2.51 -19.92 5.44
CA ASP A 177 3.83 -19.40 5.81
C ASP A 177 4.42 -18.59 4.65
N ALA A 178 5.10 -17.51 4.98
CA ALA A 178 5.55 -16.50 4.04
C ALA A 178 7.09 -16.30 4.02
N GLY A 179 7.81 -17.20 4.64
CA GLY A 179 9.28 -17.18 4.71
C GLY A 179 9.82 -16.74 6.06
N GLN A 180 11.05 -16.23 6.04
CA GLN A 180 11.72 -15.78 7.25
C GLN A 180 11.25 -14.38 7.65
N TRP A 181 11.32 -14.11 8.94
CA TRP A 181 11.09 -12.80 9.51
C TRP A 181 12.28 -11.88 9.19
N PHE A 182 12.02 -10.70 8.63
CA PHE A 182 13.04 -9.67 8.46
C PHE A 182 13.31 -8.96 9.79
N GLN A 183 14.29 -9.44 10.53
CA GLN A 183 14.75 -8.78 11.74
C GLN A 183 15.52 -7.49 11.38
N ARG A 184 15.98 -6.73 12.36
CA ARG A 184 16.72 -5.49 12.14
C ARG A 184 17.98 -5.70 11.30
N THR A 185 17.91 -5.35 10.03
CA THR A 185 19.07 -5.34 9.12
C THR A 185 20.09 -4.27 9.44
N GLU A 186 19.67 -3.21 10.12
CA GLU A 186 20.52 -2.07 10.45
C GLU A 186 21.73 -2.43 11.33
N TYR A 187 21.67 -3.56 12.03
CA TYR A 187 22.69 -3.98 12.99
C TYR A 187 23.40 -5.29 12.63
N VAL A 188 23.01 -5.97 11.57
CA VAL A 188 23.62 -7.24 11.14
C VAL A 188 24.33 -7.04 9.81
N LYS A 189 25.49 -6.39 9.83
CA LYS A 189 26.33 -6.17 8.63
C LYS A 189 26.78 -7.48 7.95
N GLU A 190 26.83 -8.58 8.69
CA GLU A 190 27.41 -9.84 8.24
C GLU A 190 26.42 -10.80 7.56
N LYS A 191 25.12 -10.60 7.71
CA LYS A 191 24.09 -11.38 7.01
C LYS A 191 23.00 -10.42 6.53
N PRO A 192 23.13 -9.89 5.30
CA PRO A 192 22.07 -9.06 4.74
C PRO A 192 20.80 -9.89 4.67
N GLU A 193 19.71 -9.30 5.15
CA GLU A 193 18.37 -9.85 5.01
C GLU A 193 18.06 -10.07 3.54
N TYR A 194 17.44 -11.21 3.25
CA TYR A 194 16.89 -11.44 1.92
C TYR A 194 15.68 -10.54 1.71
N GLU A 195 15.82 -9.54 0.88
CA GLU A 195 14.82 -8.46 0.69
C GLU A 195 13.42 -8.99 0.34
N CYS A 196 13.32 -10.14 -0.31
CA CYS A 196 12.04 -10.75 -0.63
C CYS A 196 11.23 -11.14 0.60
N ASN A 197 11.86 -11.44 1.74
CA ASN A 197 11.16 -11.67 3.01
C ASN A 197 10.44 -10.40 3.49
N TYR A 198 10.99 -9.21 3.18
CA TYR A 198 10.35 -7.93 3.46
C TYR A 198 9.33 -7.56 2.39
N SER A 199 9.65 -7.76 1.13
CA SER A 199 8.87 -7.27 0.00
C SER A 199 7.90 -8.29 -0.60
N GLY A 200 7.83 -9.53 -0.14
CA GLY A 200 6.91 -10.58 -0.61
C GLY A 200 5.49 -10.05 -0.82
N GLY A 201 4.67 -10.19 0.17
CA GLY A 201 3.37 -9.52 0.23
C GLY A 201 2.15 -10.42 0.04
N VAL A 202 1.02 -9.89 0.52
CA VAL A 202 -0.32 -10.46 0.35
C VAL A 202 -1.29 -9.34 0.00
N TYR A 203 -2.15 -9.55 -1.01
CA TYR A 203 -3.07 -8.54 -1.51
C TYR A 203 -4.44 -9.12 -1.82
N LEU A 204 -5.51 -8.40 -1.44
CA LEU A 204 -6.90 -8.80 -1.68
C LEU A 204 -7.33 -8.48 -3.12
N ASP A 205 -8.16 -9.32 -3.68
CA ASP A 205 -8.97 -8.95 -4.81
C ASP A 205 -10.18 -8.14 -4.29
N HIS A 206 -10.20 -6.85 -4.58
CA HIS A 206 -11.26 -5.97 -4.08
C HIS A 206 -12.61 -6.16 -4.80
N GLU A 207 -12.60 -6.82 -5.96
CA GLU A 207 -13.84 -7.18 -6.67
C GLU A 207 -14.47 -8.44 -6.07
N ASN A 208 -13.66 -9.30 -5.45
CA ASN A 208 -14.08 -10.47 -4.69
C ASN A 208 -13.11 -10.75 -3.53
N PRO A 209 -13.30 -10.16 -2.35
CA PRO A 209 -12.36 -10.28 -1.24
C PRO A 209 -12.23 -11.68 -0.59
N ASN A 210 -12.93 -12.69 -1.12
CA ASN A 210 -12.62 -14.09 -0.83
C ASN A 210 -11.39 -14.58 -1.60
N ILE A 211 -10.93 -13.81 -2.61
CA ILE A 211 -9.73 -14.08 -3.39
C ILE A 211 -8.61 -13.17 -2.90
N LEU A 212 -7.42 -13.72 -2.79
CA LEU A 212 -6.21 -12.97 -2.49
C LEU A 212 -5.00 -13.59 -3.22
N TYR A 213 -3.95 -12.80 -3.34
CA TYR A 213 -2.69 -13.23 -3.93
C TYR A 213 -1.57 -13.07 -2.93
N THR A 214 -0.70 -14.08 -2.86
CA THR A 214 0.48 -14.08 -2.01
C THR A 214 1.75 -14.18 -2.83
N SER A 215 2.83 -13.63 -2.30
CA SER A 215 4.18 -13.95 -2.70
C SER A 215 4.88 -14.63 -1.54
N ARG A 216 5.34 -15.86 -1.72
CA ARG A 216 6.02 -16.63 -0.69
C ARG A 216 7.10 -17.55 -1.27
N PRO A 217 8.07 -18.00 -0.46
CA PRO A 217 9.08 -18.91 -0.95
C PRO A 217 8.49 -20.30 -1.25
N ILE A 218 8.74 -20.78 -2.48
CA ILE A 218 8.46 -22.12 -2.97
C ILE A 218 9.72 -22.59 -3.70
N ASN A 219 10.34 -23.69 -3.25
CA ASN A 219 11.58 -24.21 -3.82
C ASN A 219 12.68 -23.13 -4.02
N ASP A 220 12.93 -22.37 -2.94
CA ASP A 220 13.95 -21.31 -2.89
C ASP A 220 13.70 -20.08 -3.78
N ARG A 221 12.50 -19.93 -4.33
CA ARG A 221 12.07 -18.74 -5.07
C ARG A 221 10.76 -18.21 -4.52
N PHE A 222 10.60 -16.90 -4.55
CA PHE A 222 9.31 -16.29 -4.27
C PHE A 222 8.41 -16.44 -5.50
N GLU A 223 7.27 -17.07 -5.29
CA GLU A 223 6.27 -17.33 -6.32
C GLU A 223 4.94 -16.69 -5.97
N ILE A 224 4.14 -16.34 -6.97
CA ILE A 224 2.80 -15.78 -6.83
C ILE A 224 1.78 -16.91 -6.84
N GLU A 225 0.95 -16.95 -5.81
CA GLU A 225 -0.19 -17.87 -5.70
C GLU A 225 -1.48 -17.09 -5.48
N LYS A 226 -2.54 -17.58 -6.09
CA LYS A 226 -3.92 -17.17 -5.82
C LYS A 226 -4.53 -18.10 -4.78
N TRP A 227 -5.19 -17.51 -3.81
CA TRP A 227 -5.86 -18.22 -2.72
C TRP A 227 -7.32 -17.82 -2.70
N THR A 228 -8.22 -18.80 -2.62
CA THR A 228 -9.67 -18.57 -2.51
C THR A 228 -10.17 -19.08 -1.18
N PHE A 229 -10.77 -18.21 -0.37
CA PHE A 229 -11.41 -18.55 0.88
C PHE A 229 -12.78 -19.17 0.63
N THR A 230 -13.00 -20.39 1.09
CA THR A 230 -14.26 -21.14 0.87
C THR A 230 -15.19 -21.10 2.08
N GLY A 231 -14.68 -20.78 3.27
CA GLY A 231 -15.43 -20.82 4.53
C GLY A 231 -15.76 -22.24 5.03
N GLY A 232 -15.49 -23.27 4.22
CA GLY A 232 -15.78 -24.67 4.55
C GLY A 232 -14.70 -25.39 5.37
N LYS A 233 -14.75 -26.72 5.38
CA LYS A 233 -13.72 -27.57 6.04
C LYS A 233 -12.33 -27.34 5.44
N GLN A 234 -12.23 -27.34 4.11
CA GLN A 234 -11.04 -26.88 3.39
C GLN A 234 -11.14 -25.37 3.20
N LYS A 235 -10.60 -24.61 4.12
CA LYS A 235 -10.74 -23.15 4.14
C LYS A 235 -10.18 -22.45 2.92
N TRP A 236 -9.17 -23.04 2.25
CA TRP A 236 -8.45 -22.44 1.16
C TRP A 236 -8.34 -23.38 -0.04
N ILE A 237 -8.56 -22.83 -1.23
CA ILE A 237 -8.17 -23.42 -2.51
C ILE A 237 -7.03 -22.58 -3.05
N THR A 238 -5.97 -23.22 -3.54
CA THR A 238 -4.75 -22.57 -4.00
C THR A 238 -4.50 -22.86 -5.47
N GLU A 239 -4.09 -21.86 -6.22
CA GLU A 239 -3.73 -21.92 -7.62
C GLU A 239 -2.37 -21.21 -7.81
N ALA A 240 -1.40 -21.89 -8.42
CA ALA A 240 -0.12 -21.28 -8.76
C ALA A 240 -0.30 -20.32 -9.95
N ILE A 241 0.11 -19.07 -9.79
CA ILE A 241 0.18 -18.08 -10.87
C ILE A 241 1.56 -18.11 -11.52
N THR A 242 2.60 -18.22 -10.68
CA THR A 242 3.97 -18.45 -11.16
C THR A 242 4.52 -19.74 -10.61
N TYR A 243 5.42 -20.40 -11.34
CA TYR A 243 5.95 -21.69 -10.97
C TYR A 243 7.35 -21.92 -11.54
N GLN A 244 8.26 -22.45 -10.73
CA GLN A 244 9.65 -22.74 -11.11
C GLN A 244 10.36 -21.53 -11.76
N SER A 245 10.11 -20.35 -11.20
CA SER A 245 10.68 -19.12 -11.75
C SER A 245 12.18 -19.05 -11.54
N GLU A 246 12.89 -18.48 -12.52
CA GLU A 246 14.35 -18.25 -12.39
C GLU A 246 14.68 -17.16 -11.37
N LYS A 247 13.75 -16.22 -11.16
CA LYS A 247 13.89 -15.07 -10.27
C LYS A 247 12.67 -14.94 -9.36
N ASP A 248 12.82 -14.16 -8.30
CA ASP A 248 11.77 -13.93 -7.34
C ASP A 248 10.64 -13.08 -7.91
N ASN A 249 9.42 -13.50 -7.65
CA ASN A 249 8.19 -12.77 -7.94
C ASN A 249 7.63 -12.23 -6.63
N VAL A 250 7.56 -10.90 -6.48
CA VAL A 250 7.15 -10.26 -5.24
C VAL A 250 6.14 -9.14 -5.47
N ARG A 251 5.51 -8.69 -4.39
CA ARG A 251 4.56 -7.58 -4.37
C ARG A 251 3.40 -7.76 -5.35
N PRO A 252 2.59 -8.82 -5.19
CA PRO A 252 1.37 -8.94 -5.97
C PRO A 252 0.49 -7.71 -5.72
N PHE A 253 -0.08 -7.18 -6.78
CA PHE A 253 -1.03 -6.07 -6.75
C PHE A 253 -2.21 -6.41 -7.64
N VAL A 254 -3.41 -6.44 -7.07
CA VAL A 254 -4.64 -6.76 -7.81
C VAL A 254 -5.16 -5.51 -8.51
N VAL A 255 -5.39 -5.62 -9.79
CA VAL A 255 -5.90 -4.53 -10.62
C VAL A 255 -7.36 -4.25 -10.23
N ARG A 256 -7.68 -2.98 -9.96
CA ARG A 256 -9.05 -2.58 -9.65
C ARG A 256 -9.93 -2.62 -10.90
N ASN A 257 -11.17 -3.02 -10.70
CA ASN A 257 -12.16 -3.14 -11.77
C ASN A 257 -11.70 -4.07 -12.92
N HIS A 258 -10.84 -5.05 -12.62
CA HIS A 258 -10.44 -6.04 -13.61
C HIS A 258 -11.65 -6.89 -14.04
N ARG A 259 -11.80 -7.14 -15.33
CA ARG A 259 -12.90 -7.94 -15.89
C ARG A 259 -12.43 -8.74 -17.11
N GLY A 260 -12.72 -10.03 -17.10
CA GLY A 260 -12.60 -10.89 -18.27
C GLY A 260 -11.17 -11.00 -18.82
N SER A 261 -10.88 -10.33 -19.93
CA SER A 261 -9.59 -10.41 -20.64
C SER A 261 -8.50 -9.47 -20.10
N GLN A 262 -8.78 -8.72 -19.03
CA GLN A 262 -7.78 -7.83 -18.42
C GLN A 262 -6.94 -8.59 -17.39
N PRO A 263 -5.68 -8.20 -17.21
CA PRO A 263 -4.87 -8.74 -16.12
C PRO A 263 -5.57 -8.56 -14.77
N SER A 264 -5.64 -9.61 -13.96
CA SER A 264 -6.21 -9.52 -12.62
C SER A 264 -5.15 -9.18 -11.58
N VAL A 265 -3.91 -9.65 -11.77
CA VAL A 265 -2.80 -9.40 -10.86
C VAL A 265 -1.53 -8.99 -11.60
N LEU A 266 -0.84 -8.03 -11.02
CA LEU A 266 0.50 -7.58 -11.42
C LEU A 266 1.48 -7.93 -10.32
N TRP A 267 2.76 -8.17 -10.65
CA TRP A 267 3.81 -8.35 -9.66
C TRP A 267 5.18 -7.89 -10.18
N MET A 268 6.12 -7.71 -9.25
CA MET A 268 7.52 -7.43 -9.58
C MET A 268 8.26 -8.74 -9.80
N TYR A 269 8.91 -8.87 -10.95
CA TYR A 269 9.87 -9.94 -11.24
C TYR A 269 11.27 -9.38 -11.07
N ASN A 270 12.01 -9.87 -10.08
CA ASN A 270 13.26 -9.27 -9.64
C ASN A 270 14.47 -9.87 -10.38
N TYR A 271 15.01 -9.19 -11.38
CA TYR A 271 16.32 -9.53 -11.93
C TYR A 271 17.43 -9.29 -10.91
N LYS A 272 17.36 -8.16 -10.19
CA LYS A 272 18.23 -7.79 -9.09
C LYS A 272 17.49 -6.85 -8.16
N TYR A 273 17.38 -7.20 -6.89
CA TYR A 273 16.69 -6.37 -5.90
C TYR A 273 17.39 -6.43 -4.54
N PRO A 274 18.57 -5.77 -4.36
CA PRO A 274 19.21 -5.67 -3.05
C PRO A 274 18.49 -4.73 -2.09
N GLY A 275 17.51 -3.95 -2.58
CA GLY A 275 16.67 -3.04 -1.81
C GLY A 275 16.03 -1.96 -2.68
N PHE A 276 15.15 -1.18 -2.09
CA PHE A 276 14.32 -0.18 -2.79
C PHE A 276 15.09 0.99 -3.43
N LYS A 277 16.38 1.11 -3.15
CA LYS A 277 17.27 2.14 -3.75
C LYS A 277 18.10 1.62 -4.91
N ALA A 278 18.13 0.30 -5.13
CA ALA A 278 18.92 -0.31 -6.18
C ALA A 278 18.20 -1.57 -6.64
N TYR A 279 17.58 -1.51 -7.80
CA TYR A 279 16.80 -2.61 -8.33
C TYR A 279 16.82 -2.65 -9.86
N ASP A 280 16.65 -3.84 -10.38
CA ASP A 280 16.37 -4.15 -11.77
C ASP A 280 15.22 -5.14 -11.78
N CYS A 281 14.03 -4.69 -12.20
CA CYS A 281 12.79 -5.42 -12.08
C CYS A 281 11.93 -5.23 -13.32
N ALA A 282 11.17 -6.26 -13.70
CA ALA A 282 10.07 -6.15 -14.62
C ALA A 282 8.74 -6.21 -13.90
N ILE A 283 7.71 -5.58 -14.43
CA ILE A 283 6.33 -5.82 -14.03
C ILE A 283 5.78 -6.94 -14.92
N ARG A 284 5.24 -7.97 -14.30
CA ARG A 284 4.58 -9.09 -14.98
C ARG A 284 3.12 -9.20 -14.58
N THR A 285 2.35 -9.94 -15.35
CA THR A 285 0.90 -10.14 -15.16
C THR A 285 0.52 -11.60 -15.34
N ASP A 286 -0.66 -11.98 -14.82
CA ASP A 286 -1.28 -13.30 -14.97
C ASP A 286 -1.81 -13.58 -16.38
N GLN A 287 -1.82 -12.60 -17.25
CA GLN A 287 -2.21 -12.75 -18.66
C GLN A 287 -1.07 -12.27 -19.55
N GLU A 288 -0.81 -13.01 -20.62
CA GLU A 288 -0.01 -12.48 -21.71
C GLU A 288 -0.61 -11.17 -22.20
N ALA A 289 0.22 -10.16 -22.39
CA ALA A 289 -0.20 -8.88 -22.91
C ALA A 289 -0.75 -9.08 -24.35
N LYS A 290 -1.95 -9.57 -24.47
CA LYS A 290 -2.76 -9.41 -25.67
C LYS A 290 -2.95 -7.92 -25.82
N GLY A 291 -2.32 -7.36 -26.84
CA GLY A 291 -2.13 -5.94 -27.06
C GLY A 291 -3.26 -5.12 -26.48
N PHE A 292 -2.94 -4.21 -25.58
CA PHE A 292 -3.89 -3.32 -24.97
C PHE A 292 -4.70 -2.64 -26.07
N SER A 293 -5.91 -3.10 -26.33
CA SER A 293 -6.92 -2.26 -26.95
C SER A 293 -7.41 -1.30 -25.87
N SER A 294 -6.52 -0.41 -25.44
CA SER A 294 -6.92 0.65 -24.53
C SER A 294 -7.88 1.54 -25.29
N LYS A 295 -8.94 1.98 -24.63
CA LYS A 295 -9.75 3.12 -25.11
C LYS A 295 -8.89 4.38 -25.32
N TRP A 296 -7.65 4.34 -24.88
CA TRP A 296 -6.63 5.36 -25.01
C TRP A 296 -5.78 5.07 -26.24
N ASN A 297 -5.93 5.87 -27.27
CA ASN A 297 -5.04 5.80 -28.42
C ASN A 297 -3.71 6.52 -28.10
N LYS A 298 -2.69 6.28 -28.93
CA LYS A 298 -1.37 6.90 -28.76
C LYS A 298 -1.45 8.43 -28.61
N LYS A 299 -2.38 9.09 -29.31
CA LYS A 299 -2.57 10.54 -29.28
C LYS A 299 -3.05 10.99 -27.89
N ASP A 300 -4.01 10.28 -27.27
CA ASP A 300 -4.55 10.64 -25.96
C ASP A 300 -3.48 10.46 -24.88
N ILE A 301 -2.73 9.37 -24.93
CA ILE A 301 -1.59 9.12 -24.02
C ILE A 301 -0.56 10.24 -24.15
N THR A 302 -0.22 10.63 -25.40
CA THR A 302 0.72 11.72 -25.67
C THR A 302 0.25 13.03 -25.07
N ILE A 303 -1.03 13.38 -25.25
CA ILE A 303 -1.60 14.63 -24.70
C ILE A 303 -1.50 14.66 -23.17
N VAL A 304 -1.88 13.56 -22.51
CA VAL A 304 -1.84 13.47 -21.04
C VAL A 304 -0.41 13.56 -20.53
N ALA A 305 0.52 12.76 -21.09
CA ALA A 305 1.91 12.75 -20.65
C ALA A 305 2.61 14.11 -20.91
N ASP A 306 2.38 14.74 -22.05
CA ASP A 306 2.87 16.09 -22.35
C ASP A 306 2.31 17.14 -21.35
N THR A 307 1.03 17.00 -21.01
CA THR A 307 0.39 17.90 -20.02
C THR A 307 1.06 17.76 -18.65
N VAL A 308 1.30 16.54 -18.19
CA VAL A 308 1.99 16.27 -16.93
C VAL A 308 3.42 16.82 -16.97
N PHE A 309 4.17 16.56 -18.03
CA PHE A 309 5.55 17.05 -18.17
C PHE A 309 5.61 18.58 -18.12
N ARG A 310 4.76 19.27 -18.88
CA ARG A 310 4.68 20.73 -18.89
C ARG A 310 4.26 21.30 -17.54
N TRP A 311 3.37 20.62 -16.83
CA TRP A 311 2.99 21.01 -15.48
C TRP A 311 4.19 20.93 -14.51
N VAL A 312 4.99 19.84 -14.58
CA VAL A 312 6.21 19.68 -13.77
C VAL A 312 7.21 20.80 -14.10
N MET A 313 7.44 21.10 -15.39
CA MET A 313 8.33 22.19 -15.81
C MET A 313 7.90 23.53 -15.22
N LYS A 314 6.60 23.84 -15.30
CA LYS A 314 6.03 25.11 -14.78
C LYS A 314 6.13 25.17 -13.24
N THR A 315 5.90 24.06 -12.56
CA THR A 315 5.99 23.97 -11.11
C THR A 315 7.43 24.17 -10.63
N TYR A 316 8.40 23.54 -11.28
CA TYR A 316 9.82 23.72 -11.00
C TYR A 316 10.31 25.15 -11.25
N GLN A 317 9.75 25.87 -12.23
CA GLN A 317 10.09 27.28 -12.43
C GLN A 317 9.70 28.15 -11.25
N LYS A 318 8.58 27.82 -10.58
CA LYS A 318 8.06 28.54 -9.40
C LYS A 318 8.76 28.14 -8.11
N ASP A 319 9.03 26.85 -7.95
CA ASP A 319 9.68 26.27 -6.77
C ASP A 319 10.77 25.29 -7.21
N LYS A 320 12.03 25.67 -7.08
CA LYS A 320 13.18 24.84 -7.43
C LYS A 320 13.31 23.59 -6.56
N ASN A 321 12.75 23.59 -5.36
CA ASN A 321 12.77 22.44 -4.45
C ASN A 321 11.69 21.41 -4.79
N TYR A 322 10.77 21.70 -5.71
CA TYR A 322 9.77 20.74 -6.15
C TYR A 322 10.40 19.45 -6.70
N CYS A 323 11.46 19.60 -7.50
CA CYS A 323 12.26 18.49 -8.01
C CYS A 323 13.53 18.39 -7.15
N ASN A 324 13.50 17.67 -6.04
CA ASN A 324 14.62 17.51 -5.11
C ASN A 324 15.33 16.15 -5.27
N GLN A 325 16.34 15.86 -4.43
CA GLN A 325 17.09 14.61 -4.44
C GLN A 325 16.39 13.45 -3.71
N GLY A 326 15.15 13.63 -3.27
CA GLY A 326 14.38 12.57 -2.59
C GLY A 326 13.98 11.45 -3.54
N TRP A 327 13.75 10.25 -2.99
CA TRP A 327 13.39 9.06 -3.76
C TRP A 327 12.07 9.22 -4.56
N VAL A 328 11.12 10.03 -4.07
CA VAL A 328 9.88 10.36 -4.78
C VAL A 328 10.17 11.12 -6.07
N SER A 329 11.09 12.09 -6.00
CA SER A 329 11.56 12.82 -7.19
C SER A 329 12.35 11.90 -8.13
N GLY A 330 13.08 10.91 -7.62
CA GLY A 330 13.77 9.91 -8.44
C GLY A 330 12.82 9.10 -9.33
N VAL A 331 11.66 8.69 -8.80
CA VAL A 331 10.62 8.02 -9.59
C VAL A 331 10.04 8.96 -10.65
N LEU A 332 9.82 10.22 -10.30
CA LEU A 332 9.36 11.25 -11.26
C LEU A 332 10.38 11.45 -12.39
N TYR A 333 11.67 11.51 -12.06
CA TYR A 333 12.74 11.71 -13.05
C TYR A 333 12.82 10.56 -14.06
N ASN A 334 12.66 9.32 -13.62
CA ASN A 334 12.62 8.18 -14.54
C ASN A 334 11.48 8.33 -15.55
N GLY A 335 10.26 8.60 -15.08
CA GLY A 335 9.12 8.80 -15.99
C GLY A 335 9.28 10.00 -16.92
N LEU A 336 9.88 11.11 -16.45
CA LEU A 336 10.15 12.27 -17.29
C LEU A 336 11.25 12.00 -18.32
N PHE A 337 12.28 11.24 -17.94
CA PHE A 337 13.37 10.87 -18.84
C PHE A 337 12.88 9.94 -19.95
N ASP A 338 12.16 8.87 -19.58
CA ASP A 338 11.54 7.94 -20.54
C ASP A 338 10.63 8.69 -21.53
N TRP A 339 9.84 9.66 -21.02
CA TRP A 339 8.97 10.46 -21.88
C TRP A 339 9.75 11.39 -22.82
N ALA A 340 10.86 11.96 -22.35
CA ALA A 340 11.76 12.76 -23.19
C ALA A 340 12.36 11.90 -24.33
N GLU A 341 12.79 10.68 -24.03
CA GLU A 341 13.29 9.73 -25.03
C GLU A 341 12.19 9.32 -26.04
N ILE A 342 10.99 8.95 -25.58
CA ILE A 342 9.87 8.55 -26.44
C ILE A 342 9.46 9.67 -27.40
N THR A 343 9.51 10.92 -26.93
CA THR A 343 9.06 12.08 -27.74
C THR A 343 10.15 12.75 -28.54
N ASP A 344 11.42 12.50 -28.21
CA ASP A 344 12.62 13.15 -28.80
C ASP A 344 12.54 14.68 -28.80
N LYS A 345 11.84 15.26 -27.80
CA LYS A 345 11.68 16.72 -27.70
C LYS A 345 12.85 17.35 -26.96
N LYS A 346 13.65 18.14 -27.69
CA LYS A 346 14.81 18.84 -27.13
C LYS A 346 14.47 19.64 -25.85
N GLU A 347 13.31 20.28 -25.79
CA GLU A 347 12.87 21.05 -24.60
C GLU A 347 12.79 20.19 -23.31
N TYR A 348 12.45 18.89 -23.44
CA TYR A 348 12.35 17.97 -22.32
C TYR A 348 13.73 17.53 -21.85
N PHE A 349 14.62 17.21 -22.77
CA PHE A 349 16.03 16.93 -22.44
C PHE A 349 16.72 18.13 -21.78
N ASP A 350 16.52 19.34 -22.33
CA ASP A 350 17.08 20.56 -21.76
C ASP A 350 16.54 20.83 -20.35
N PHE A 351 15.28 20.48 -20.08
CA PHE A 351 14.71 20.57 -18.74
C PHE A 351 15.36 19.56 -17.78
N MET A 352 15.49 18.32 -18.19
CA MET A 352 16.15 17.27 -17.37
C MET A 352 17.60 17.64 -17.06
N LYS A 353 18.35 18.12 -18.06
CA LYS A 353 19.72 18.63 -17.85
C LYS A 353 19.77 19.74 -16.81
N ARG A 354 18.83 20.68 -16.83
CA ARG A 354 18.76 21.76 -15.81
C ARG A 354 18.55 21.23 -14.39
N ILE A 355 17.68 20.22 -14.21
CA ILE A 355 17.48 19.59 -12.91
C ILE A 355 18.77 18.92 -12.46
N PHE A 356 19.36 18.10 -13.30
CA PHE A 356 20.58 17.36 -12.94
C PHE A 356 21.76 18.30 -12.65
N SER A 357 21.95 19.36 -13.45
CA SER A 357 22.99 20.36 -13.18
C SER A 357 22.75 21.12 -11.88
N HIS A 358 21.49 21.38 -11.52
CA HIS A 358 21.15 22.04 -10.26
C HIS A 358 21.58 21.21 -9.03
N TYR A 359 21.54 19.89 -9.14
CA TYR A 359 21.94 18.97 -8.07
C TYR A 359 23.33 18.35 -8.25
N TYR A 360 24.13 18.88 -9.18
CA TYR A 360 25.47 18.38 -9.48
C TYR A 360 25.53 16.92 -9.92
N TRP A 361 24.47 16.41 -10.52
CA TRP A 361 24.47 15.08 -11.09
C TRP A 361 25.14 15.10 -12.47
N GLN A 362 26.09 14.19 -12.68
CA GLN A 362 26.68 13.95 -14.01
C GLN A 362 25.76 12.97 -14.77
N LEU A 363 25.43 13.32 -16.00
CA LEU A 363 24.71 12.45 -16.93
C LEU A 363 25.69 11.51 -17.61
#